data_fe1cca97177cd23fa6887de6faf9e758
#
_entry.id   fe1cca97177cd23fa6887de6faf9e758
#
_cell.length_a   1.000
_cell.length_b   1.000
_cell.length_c   1.000
_cell.angle_alpha   90.00
_cell.angle_beta   90.00
_cell.angle_gamma   90.00
#
_symmetry.space_group_name_H-M   'P 1'
#
loop_
_entity.id
_entity.type
_entity.pdbx_description
1 polymer ?
#
loop_
_entity_poly.entity_id
_entity_poly.type
_entity_poly.pdbx_seq_one_letter_code
_entity_poly.pdbx_strand_id
1 'polypeptide(L)'
;MVYNLGDLSFAHDFKQIENVLRRLNGTHHLIYGNHDGQVEQHIQRLQNTPKHDGLPMIATAQDYLKLKLPEINNTLILFHYPIDEWDGCHKGWYHLHGHIHDRVAQLQGRILNVGWDLHGRFLTAQDVDDFLRDLPKISHFDDKSLNFVDDIAQNTELIRAELQRLNR
;
A
#
# COMPACT_ATOMS: atom_id res chain seq x y z
N MET A 1 13.60 -6.42 -1.56
CA MET A 1 12.90 -5.68 -0.49
C MET A 1 11.41 -5.74 -0.79
N VAL A 2 10.57 -6.00 0.21
CA VAL A 2 9.11 -6.11 0.09
C VAL A 2 8.46 -5.24 1.15
N TYR A 3 7.47 -4.44 0.76
CA TYR A 3 6.58 -3.72 1.66
C TYR A 3 5.20 -4.38 1.62
N ASN A 4 4.77 -4.92 2.76
CA ASN A 4 3.42 -5.46 2.94
C ASN A 4 2.56 -4.37 3.58
N LEU A 5 1.41 -4.07 2.97
CA LEU A 5 0.52 -3.01 3.43
C LEU A 5 -0.63 -3.52 4.30
N GLY A 6 -0.33 -4.48 5.17
CA GLY A 6 -1.21 -4.97 6.20
C GLY A 6 -2.00 -6.23 5.86
N ASP A 7 -2.63 -6.75 6.89
CA ASP A 7 -3.37 -8.01 6.84
C ASP A 7 -2.48 -9.17 6.34
N LEU A 8 -1.27 -9.25 6.94
CA LEU A 8 -0.25 -10.24 6.59
C LEU A 8 -0.78 -11.67 6.73
N SER A 9 -1.68 -11.90 7.70
CA SER A 9 -2.26 -13.22 7.94
C SER A 9 -3.55 -13.14 8.76
N PHE A 10 -4.51 -13.97 8.38
CA PHE A 10 -5.73 -14.22 9.16
C PHE A 10 -5.59 -15.39 10.16
N ALA A 11 -4.40 -15.98 10.29
CA ALA A 11 -4.16 -17.07 11.22
C ALA A 11 -4.22 -16.58 12.68
N HIS A 12 -4.97 -17.29 13.51
CA HIS A 12 -5.07 -17.02 14.96
C HIS A 12 -3.89 -17.62 15.75
N ASP A 13 -3.19 -18.59 15.18
CA ASP A 13 -2.00 -19.21 15.80
C ASP A 13 -0.73 -18.56 15.24
N PHE A 14 -0.01 -17.87 16.12
CA PHE A 14 1.25 -17.21 15.77
C PHE A 14 2.30 -18.17 15.15
N LYS A 15 2.32 -19.46 15.55
CA LYS A 15 3.25 -20.42 14.95
C LYS A 15 3.04 -20.62 13.46
N GLN A 16 1.79 -20.55 13.00
CA GLN A 16 1.49 -20.63 11.57
C GLN A 16 2.07 -19.44 10.82
N ILE A 17 1.90 -18.22 11.37
CA ILE A 17 2.46 -16.99 10.82
C ILE A 17 3.98 -17.09 10.78
N GLU A 18 4.61 -17.46 11.90
CA GLU A 18 6.06 -17.61 12.00
C GLU A 18 6.61 -18.62 10.98
N ASN A 19 5.95 -19.77 10.80
CA ASN A 19 6.35 -20.79 9.84
C ASN A 19 6.31 -20.30 8.38
N VAL A 20 5.35 -19.46 8.03
CA VAL A 20 5.29 -18.83 6.69
C VAL A 20 6.43 -17.83 6.54
N LEU A 21 6.58 -16.91 7.48
CA LEU A 21 7.61 -15.87 7.44
C LEU A 21 9.03 -16.44 7.35
N ARG A 22 9.33 -17.52 8.05
CA ARG A 22 10.64 -18.20 7.99
C ARG A 22 11.04 -18.62 6.58
N ARG A 23 10.08 -18.88 5.69
CA ARG A 23 10.28 -19.38 4.33
C ARG A 23 10.39 -18.28 3.28
N LEU A 24 10.06 -17.05 3.65
CA LEU A 24 10.13 -15.93 2.72
C LEU A 24 11.57 -15.46 2.50
N ASN A 25 11.87 -15.03 1.29
CA ASN A 25 13.18 -14.46 0.93
C ASN A 25 13.19 -12.94 1.03
N GLY A 26 14.34 -12.37 1.36
CA GLY A 26 14.60 -10.95 1.29
C GLY A 26 14.09 -10.17 2.52
N THR A 27 14.21 -8.85 2.46
CA THR A 27 13.85 -7.94 3.54
C THR A 27 12.37 -7.58 3.46
N HIS A 28 11.63 -7.79 4.55
CA HIS A 28 10.20 -7.51 4.65
C HIS A 28 9.93 -6.37 5.62
N HIS A 29 9.16 -5.39 5.16
CA HIS A 29 8.64 -4.27 5.94
C HIS A 29 7.12 -4.39 6.02
N LEU A 30 6.54 -4.14 7.18
CA LEU A 30 5.11 -4.25 7.41
C LEU A 30 4.50 -2.88 7.74
N ILE A 31 3.41 -2.57 7.09
CA ILE A 31 2.45 -1.57 7.56
C ILE A 31 1.31 -2.34 8.22
N TYR A 32 0.99 -2.08 9.47
CA TYR A 32 -0.04 -2.84 10.19
C TYR A 32 -1.42 -2.67 9.55
N GLY A 33 -2.11 -3.80 9.38
CA GLY A 33 -3.53 -3.88 9.05
C GLY A 33 -4.36 -4.26 10.27
N ASN A 34 -5.67 -4.24 10.13
CA ASN A 34 -6.58 -4.55 11.23
C ASN A 34 -6.57 -6.02 11.67
N HIS A 35 -6.01 -6.92 10.87
CA HIS A 35 -5.88 -8.34 11.21
C HIS A 35 -4.48 -8.73 11.71
N ASP A 36 -3.56 -7.78 11.86
CA ASP A 36 -2.16 -8.05 12.22
C ASP A 36 -1.90 -8.12 13.74
N GLY A 37 -2.92 -8.18 14.59
CA GLY A 37 -2.76 -8.18 16.05
C GLY A 37 -1.83 -9.28 16.60
N GLN A 38 -1.80 -10.47 15.99
CA GLN A 38 -0.84 -11.52 16.36
C GLN A 38 0.59 -11.17 15.98
N VAL A 39 0.78 -10.49 14.85
CA VAL A 39 2.09 -10.02 14.39
C VAL A 39 2.59 -8.91 15.30
N GLU A 40 1.73 -7.94 15.62
CA GLU A 40 2.05 -6.81 16.51
C GLU A 40 2.48 -7.28 17.91
N GLN A 41 1.71 -8.21 18.51
CA GLN A 41 2.06 -8.79 19.82
C GLN A 41 3.43 -9.46 19.86
N HIS A 42 3.90 -10.01 18.73
CA HIS A 42 5.14 -10.76 18.64
C HIS A 42 6.22 -10.06 17.82
N ILE A 43 6.05 -8.76 17.53
CA ILE A 43 6.92 -8.04 16.60
C ILE A 43 8.40 -8.06 17.02
N GLN A 44 8.70 -7.91 18.30
CA GLN A 44 10.08 -7.96 18.79
C GLN A 44 10.74 -9.30 18.48
N ARG A 45 9.99 -10.39 18.63
CA ARG A 45 10.49 -11.74 18.27
C ARG A 45 10.74 -11.85 16.77
N LEU A 46 9.83 -11.36 15.94
CA LEU A 46 9.94 -11.40 14.48
C LEU A 46 11.13 -10.55 13.97
N GLN A 47 11.41 -9.44 14.63
CA GLN A 47 12.55 -8.58 14.31
C GLN A 47 13.90 -9.16 14.75
N ASN A 48 13.91 -9.95 15.81
CA ASN A 48 15.14 -10.51 16.38
C ASN A 48 15.43 -11.97 15.94
N THR A 49 14.51 -12.61 15.21
CA THR A 49 14.69 -13.99 14.77
C THR A 49 15.02 -14.04 13.27
N PRO A 50 16.19 -14.58 12.88
CA PRO A 50 16.58 -14.67 11.50
C PRO A 50 15.77 -15.75 10.76
N LYS A 51 15.51 -15.50 9.47
CA LYS A 51 15.03 -16.49 8.49
C LYS A 51 16.19 -17.35 7.99
N HIS A 52 15.88 -18.24 7.05
CA HIS A 52 16.88 -19.11 6.38
C HIS A 52 17.93 -18.32 5.58
N ASP A 53 17.62 -17.09 5.13
CA ASP A 53 18.51 -16.17 4.41
C ASP A 53 19.35 -15.27 5.33
N GLY A 54 19.24 -15.43 6.66
CA GLY A 54 19.94 -14.66 7.67
C GLY A 54 19.32 -13.30 7.99
N LEU A 55 18.27 -12.89 7.26
CA LEU A 55 17.56 -11.62 7.51
C LEU A 55 16.44 -11.81 8.56
N PRO A 56 16.05 -10.77 9.30
CA PRO A 56 14.92 -10.87 10.23
C PRO A 56 13.63 -11.22 9.49
N MET A 57 12.69 -11.86 10.18
CA MET A 57 11.38 -12.20 9.59
C MET A 57 10.63 -10.95 9.15
N ILE A 58 10.64 -9.92 10.00
CA ILE A 58 10.15 -8.56 9.70
C ILE A 58 11.27 -7.59 10.08
N ALA A 59 11.68 -6.76 9.16
CA ALA A 59 12.74 -5.77 9.40
C ALA A 59 12.21 -4.54 10.14
N THR A 60 11.06 -4.02 9.71
CA THR A 60 10.34 -2.92 10.37
C THR A 60 8.84 -3.15 10.32
N ALA A 61 8.12 -2.64 11.32
CA ALA A 61 6.67 -2.63 11.32
C ALA A 61 6.17 -1.31 11.92
N GLN A 62 5.14 -0.73 11.31
CA GLN A 62 4.57 0.56 11.71
C GLN A 62 3.20 0.78 11.05
N ASP A 63 2.42 1.75 11.51
CA ASP A 63 1.10 2.04 10.94
C ASP A 63 1.18 2.86 9.65
N TYR A 64 2.13 3.78 9.56
CA TYR A 64 2.25 4.75 8.47
C TYR A 64 3.71 4.95 8.09
N LEU A 65 4.00 4.96 6.79
CA LEU A 65 5.36 5.16 6.29
C LEU A 65 5.39 6.15 5.13
N LYS A 66 6.25 7.15 5.27
CA LYS A 66 6.66 8.04 4.19
C LYS A 66 7.95 7.50 3.60
N LEU A 67 7.89 7.05 2.36
CA LEU A 67 8.96 6.34 1.69
C LEU A 67 9.42 7.07 0.42
N LYS A 68 10.72 7.11 0.20
CA LYS A 68 11.33 7.47 -1.08
C LYS A 68 12.09 6.27 -1.62
N LEU A 69 11.84 5.91 -2.86
CA LEU A 69 12.56 4.87 -3.57
C LEU A 69 13.44 5.50 -4.65
N PRO A 70 14.67 5.00 -4.85
CA PRO A 70 15.57 5.54 -5.88
C PRO A 70 15.02 5.31 -7.30
N GLU A 71 14.17 4.32 -7.50
CA GLU A 71 13.61 3.93 -8.80
C GLU A 71 12.55 4.89 -9.31
N ILE A 72 11.93 5.69 -8.44
CA ILE A 72 10.87 6.63 -8.81
C ILE A 72 11.14 8.02 -8.23
N ASN A 73 10.89 9.05 -9.03
CA ASN A 73 11.06 10.45 -8.58
C ASN A 73 9.81 10.97 -7.88
N ASN A 74 9.29 10.21 -6.91
CA ASN A 74 8.13 10.61 -6.11
C ASN A 74 8.25 10.11 -4.67
N THR A 75 7.38 10.58 -3.81
CA THR A 75 7.26 10.11 -2.42
C THR A 75 6.01 9.23 -2.31
N LEU A 76 6.17 8.08 -1.68
CA LEU A 76 5.11 7.14 -1.39
C LEU A 76 4.64 7.32 0.06
N ILE A 77 3.35 7.30 0.26
CA ILE A 77 2.71 7.19 1.56
C ILE A 77 2.07 5.82 1.64
N LEU A 78 2.58 5.01 2.54
CA LEU A 78 2.11 3.66 2.79
C LEU A 78 1.27 3.65 4.05
N PHE A 79 0.01 3.25 3.92
CA PHE A 79 -0.93 3.09 5.02
C PHE A 79 -1.92 2.00 4.66
N HIS A 80 -2.38 1.22 5.63
CA HIS A 80 -3.25 0.07 5.34
C HIS A 80 -4.59 0.47 4.73
N TYR A 81 -5.18 1.57 5.23
CA TYR A 81 -6.51 2.03 4.81
C TYR A 81 -6.43 3.07 3.69
N PRO A 82 -7.41 3.11 2.76
CA PRO A 82 -7.58 4.25 1.88
C PRO A 82 -8.02 5.47 2.70
N ILE A 83 -7.32 6.59 2.54
CA ILE A 83 -7.62 7.86 3.21
C ILE A 83 -7.79 8.97 2.18
N ASP A 84 -8.66 9.92 2.48
CA ASP A 84 -9.01 11.01 1.57
C ASP A 84 -7.87 12.02 1.42
N GLU A 85 -7.15 12.30 2.50
CA GLU A 85 -6.00 13.19 2.51
C GLU A 85 -4.79 12.55 3.18
N TRP A 86 -3.62 12.71 2.59
CA TRP A 86 -2.34 12.21 3.10
C TRP A 86 -1.24 13.25 2.96
N ASP A 87 -0.15 13.07 3.64
CA ASP A 87 1.00 13.98 3.58
C ASP A 87 1.46 14.16 2.13
N GLY A 88 1.41 15.39 1.66
CA GLY A 88 1.83 15.78 0.32
C GLY A 88 0.89 15.38 -0.83
N CYS A 89 -0.37 15.03 -0.57
CA CYS A 89 -1.37 14.72 -1.60
C CYS A 89 -1.48 15.84 -2.65
N HIS A 90 -1.49 17.12 -2.22
CA HIS A 90 -1.50 18.30 -3.10
C HIS A 90 -0.18 18.49 -3.88
N LYS A 91 0.93 17.89 -3.44
CA LYS A 91 2.21 17.84 -4.18
C LYS A 91 2.23 16.73 -5.22
N GLY A 92 1.22 15.86 -5.21
CA GLY A 92 1.10 14.70 -6.07
C GLY A 92 1.88 13.47 -5.55
N TRP A 93 2.16 13.39 -4.25
CA TRP A 93 2.71 12.19 -3.64
C TRP A 93 1.69 11.06 -3.71
N TYR A 94 2.17 9.85 -3.83
CA TYR A 94 1.36 8.66 -4.04
C TYR A 94 0.90 8.06 -2.71
N HIS A 95 -0.37 7.69 -2.62
CA HIS A 95 -0.87 6.89 -1.51
C HIS A 95 -1.10 5.45 -1.94
N LEU A 96 -0.46 4.51 -1.25
CA LEU A 96 -0.62 3.08 -1.47
C LEU A 96 -1.29 2.46 -0.25
N HIS A 97 -2.29 1.62 -0.50
CA HIS A 97 -3.08 0.99 0.57
C HIS A 97 -3.48 -0.45 0.21
N GLY A 98 -4.03 -1.17 1.17
CA GLY A 98 -4.69 -2.47 1.03
C GLY A 98 -6.15 -2.41 1.49
N HIS A 99 -6.53 -3.26 2.42
CA HIS A 99 -7.77 -3.31 3.18
C HIS A 99 -9.06 -3.62 2.40
N ILE A 100 -9.27 -3.00 1.27
CA ILE A 100 -10.56 -3.06 0.54
C ILE A 100 -10.63 -4.20 -0.49
N HIS A 101 -9.71 -5.16 -0.42
CA HIS A 101 -9.61 -6.35 -1.28
C HIS A 101 -9.57 -6.00 -2.77
N ASP A 102 -10.51 -6.47 -3.56
CA ASP A 102 -10.63 -6.25 -5.00
C ASP A 102 -11.35 -4.94 -5.39
N ARG A 103 -11.69 -4.11 -4.40
CA ARG A 103 -12.38 -2.85 -4.64
C ARG A 103 -11.44 -1.70 -4.95
N VAL A 104 -11.95 -0.72 -5.68
CA VAL A 104 -11.28 0.56 -5.93
C VAL A 104 -11.78 1.59 -4.93
N ALA A 105 -10.86 2.32 -4.30
CA ALA A 105 -11.22 3.44 -3.44
C ALA A 105 -11.90 4.54 -4.26
N GLN A 106 -13.04 5.04 -3.75
CA GLN A 106 -13.77 6.16 -4.36
C GLN A 106 -13.25 7.48 -3.77
N LEU A 107 -11.99 7.79 -4.08
CA LEU A 107 -11.26 8.94 -3.56
C LEU A 107 -10.57 9.69 -4.70
N GLN A 108 -10.22 10.93 -4.46
CA GLN A 108 -9.45 11.76 -5.40
C GLN A 108 -7.95 11.51 -5.27
N GLY A 109 -7.21 11.93 -6.29
CA GLY A 109 -5.75 12.00 -6.24
C GLY A 109 -5.05 10.71 -6.67
N ARG A 110 -3.77 10.66 -6.38
CA ARG A 110 -2.85 9.61 -6.79
C ARG A 110 -2.80 8.50 -5.74
N ILE A 111 -3.87 7.70 -5.72
CA ILE A 111 -4.10 6.62 -4.77
C ILE A 111 -4.20 5.27 -5.49
N LEU A 112 -3.62 4.22 -4.93
CA LEU A 112 -3.65 2.87 -5.49
C LEU A 112 -3.83 1.82 -4.38
N ASN A 113 -4.84 0.96 -4.55
CA ASN A 113 -4.93 -0.29 -3.83
C ASN A 113 -3.90 -1.27 -4.42
N VAL A 114 -2.94 -1.74 -3.61
CA VAL A 114 -1.89 -2.67 -4.04
C VAL A 114 -2.17 -4.12 -3.62
N GLY A 115 -3.39 -4.38 -3.16
CA GLY A 115 -3.83 -5.70 -2.68
C GLY A 115 -3.69 -6.79 -3.74
N TRP A 116 -3.26 -7.97 -3.32
CA TRP A 116 -3.14 -9.15 -4.17
C TRP A 116 -4.46 -9.52 -4.86
N ASP A 117 -5.59 -9.38 -4.16
CA ASP A 117 -6.91 -9.72 -4.67
C ASP A 117 -7.29 -8.93 -5.94
N LEU A 118 -6.76 -7.71 -6.04
CA LEU A 118 -7.02 -6.83 -7.19
C LEU A 118 -6.09 -7.12 -8.37
N HIS A 119 -4.82 -7.47 -8.10
CA HIS A 119 -3.79 -7.53 -9.15
C HIS A 119 -3.35 -8.94 -9.51
N GLY A 120 -3.51 -9.92 -8.61
CA GLY A 120 -3.01 -11.30 -8.76
C GLY A 120 -1.48 -11.39 -8.84
N ARG A 121 -0.76 -10.30 -8.54
CA ARG A 121 0.70 -10.20 -8.57
C ARG A 121 1.21 -9.14 -7.61
N PHE A 122 2.49 -9.20 -7.29
CA PHE A 122 3.18 -8.10 -6.60
C PHE A 122 3.47 -6.96 -7.58
N LEU A 123 3.30 -5.73 -7.12
CA LEU A 123 3.61 -4.54 -7.89
C LEU A 123 5.06 -4.09 -7.62
N THR A 124 5.75 -3.70 -8.67
CA THR A 124 7.05 -3.03 -8.58
C THR A 124 6.89 -1.53 -8.38
N ALA A 125 7.96 -0.84 -7.99
CA ALA A 125 7.97 0.62 -7.93
C ALA A 125 7.61 1.25 -9.29
N GLN A 126 8.06 0.65 -10.39
CA GLN A 126 7.76 1.11 -11.74
C GLN A 126 6.28 0.94 -12.08
N ASP A 127 5.65 -0.19 -11.74
CA ASP A 127 4.20 -0.38 -11.93
C ASP A 127 3.40 0.70 -11.22
N VAL A 128 3.78 1.03 -9.98
CA VAL A 128 3.14 2.06 -9.17
C VAL A 128 3.28 3.44 -9.83
N ASP A 129 4.48 3.80 -10.30
CA ASP A 129 4.71 5.08 -10.95
C ASP A 129 3.97 5.17 -12.29
N ASP A 130 4.04 4.11 -13.11
CA ASP A 130 3.33 4.03 -14.40
C ASP A 130 1.83 4.18 -14.26
N PHE A 131 1.26 3.69 -13.15
CA PHE A 131 -0.16 3.83 -12.85
C PHE A 131 -0.51 5.26 -12.38
N LEU A 132 0.28 5.84 -11.45
CA LEU A 132 -0.13 7.03 -10.70
C LEU A 132 0.36 8.35 -11.28
N ARG A 133 1.44 8.36 -12.08
CA ARG A 133 2.11 9.62 -12.49
C ARG A 133 1.21 10.56 -13.30
N ASP A 134 0.30 10.00 -14.10
CA ASP A 134 -0.57 10.77 -14.99
C ASP A 134 -1.95 11.06 -14.40
N LEU A 135 -2.27 10.47 -13.23
CA LEU A 135 -3.51 10.78 -12.53
C LEU A 135 -3.49 12.21 -11.96
N PRO A 136 -4.65 12.86 -11.86
CA PRO A 136 -4.76 14.19 -11.28
C PRO A 136 -4.29 14.22 -9.83
N LYS A 137 -3.73 15.35 -9.42
CA LYS A 137 -3.38 15.62 -8.02
C LYS A 137 -4.62 16.12 -7.28
N ILE A 138 -4.66 15.95 -5.97
CA ILE A 138 -5.65 16.62 -5.14
C ILE A 138 -5.35 18.12 -5.17
N SER A 139 -6.37 18.92 -5.49
CA SER A 139 -6.30 20.37 -5.45
C SER A 139 -7.25 20.91 -4.38
N HIS A 140 -6.71 21.51 -3.33
CA HIS A 140 -7.51 22.15 -2.27
C HIS A 140 -7.84 23.61 -2.59
N PHE A 141 -7.25 24.19 -3.64
CA PHE A 141 -7.23 25.62 -3.88
C PHE A 141 -7.84 26.04 -5.23
N ASP A 142 -8.08 25.10 -6.11
CA ASP A 142 -8.62 25.38 -7.43
C ASP A 142 -10.15 25.26 -7.42
N ASP A 143 -10.74 26.42 -7.46
CA ASP A 143 -12.11 26.74 -7.81
C ASP A 143 -13.25 26.22 -6.92
N LYS A 144 -13.99 27.18 -6.42
CA LYS A 144 -15.21 27.04 -5.62
C LYS A 144 -16.42 26.49 -6.42
N SER A 145 -16.21 26.09 -7.67
CA SER A 145 -17.26 25.58 -8.58
C SER A 145 -17.27 24.06 -8.73
N LEU A 146 -16.31 23.33 -8.11
CA LEU A 146 -16.19 21.88 -8.28
C LEU A 146 -17.35 21.17 -7.58
N ASN A 147 -18.10 20.42 -8.36
CA ASN A 147 -19.06 19.43 -7.89
C ASN A 147 -18.26 18.23 -7.34
N PHE A 148 -17.97 18.24 -6.07
CA PHE A 148 -17.16 17.22 -5.38
C PHE A 148 -17.58 15.77 -5.71
N VAL A 149 -18.88 15.55 -5.93
CA VAL A 149 -19.46 14.25 -6.29
C VAL A 149 -19.06 13.84 -7.71
N ASP A 150 -19.07 14.79 -8.66
CA ASP A 150 -18.73 14.53 -10.06
C ASP A 150 -17.23 14.24 -10.19
N ASP A 151 -16.40 14.93 -9.41
CA ASP A 151 -14.94 14.71 -9.41
C ASP A 151 -14.55 13.34 -8.85
N ILE A 152 -15.22 12.87 -7.79
CA ILE A 152 -15.01 11.53 -7.26
C ILE A 152 -15.42 10.46 -8.31
N ALA A 153 -16.57 10.64 -8.95
CA ALA A 153 -17.03 9.69 -9.97
C ALA A 153 -16.07 9.64 -11.16
N GLN A 154 -15.63 10.79 -11.66
CA GLN A 154 -14.65 10.88 -12.74
C GLN A 154 -13.32 10.24 -12.38
N ASN A 155 -12.79 10.52 -11.18
CA ASN A 155 -11.54 9.91 -10.72
C ASN A 155 -11.66 8.39 -10.57
N THR A 156 -12.80 7.91 -10.09
CA THR A 156 -13.07 6.45 -9.98
C THR A 156 -13.03 5.78 -11.36
N GLU A 157 -13.61 6.39 -12.39
CA GLU A 157 -13.56 5.86 -13.75
C GLU A 157 -12.14 5.88 -14.34
N LEU A 158 -11.36 6.93 -14.10
CA LEU A 158 -9.95 6.99 -14.49
C LEU A 158 -9.14 5.87 -13.82
N ILE A 159 -9.33 5.66 -12.53
CA ILE A 159 -8.66 4.58 -11.79
C ILE A 159 -9.04 3.21 -12.35
N ARG A 160 -10.31 2.97 -12.65
CA ARG A 160 -10.76 1.70 -13.25
C ARG A 160 -10.12 1.44 -14.63
N ALA A 161 -10.06 2.48 -15.46
CA ALA A 161 -9.42 2.38 -16.78
C ALA A 161 -7.93 2.03 -16.67
N GLU A 162 -7.22 2.68 -15.74
CA GLU A 162 -5.80 2.41 -15.49
C GLU A 162 -5.56 1.02 -14.88
N LEU A 163 -6.44 0.55 -13.99
CA LEU A 163 -6.37 -0.81 -13.47
C LEU A 163 -6.51 -1.86 -14.57
N GLN A 164 -7.40 -1.64 -15.52
CA GLN A 164 -7.54 -2.54 -16.69
C GLN A 164 -6.27 -2.55 -17.55
N ARG A 165 -5.58 -1.41 -17.66
CA ARG A 165 -4.30 -1.31 -18.39
C ARG A 165 -3.17 -2.02 -17.63
N LEU A 166 -3.07 -1.82 -16.34
CA LEU A 166 -2.01 -2.36 -15.48
C LEU A 166 -2.08 -3.89 -15.34
N ASN A 167 -3.28 -4.45 -15.33
CA ASN A 167 -3.52 -5.88 -15.08
C ASN A 167 -3.67 -6.72 -16.38
N ARG A 168 -3.36 -6.16 -17.53
CA ARG A 168 -3.24 -6.88 -18.83
C ARG A 168 -1.84 -7.46 -18.98
#